data_4452ee7d1e144325782532b08d98b3ab
#
_entry.id   4452ee7d1e144325782532b08d98b3ab
#
_cell.length_a   1.000
_cell.length_b   1.000
_cell.length_c   1.000
_cell.angle_alpha   90.00
_cell.angle_beta   90.00
_cell.angle_gamma   90.00
#
_symmetry.space_group_name_H-M   'P 1'
#
loop_
_entity.id
_entity.type
_entity.pdbx_description
1 polymer ?
#
loop_
_entity_poly.entity_id
_entity_poly.type
_entity_poly.pdbx_seq_one_letter_code
_entity_poly.pdbx_strand_id
1 'polypeptide(L)'
;MSELNRVDTALLEVIAGMKDGKTEGAFNIRKDSGCAGRVNTENVTITTKTDKPGIDIRFVPGCKDTCHIPVIITESGLRETVYNDFYVGEGADVVIIAGCGIHNCGSDASEHDGVHTFYVGKNARVKYVEKHYGEGDGNGKNVMNPTTVVYLEEGASMQMDMSQIGGIDSTRRDTRIACGKDADVVITERLLTHGSQRAESDMTIELNGENSRGRVISRSVAKNDSVQVFRPCVVGNAKCFGHVQCDSIIMDEAKIRSVPEIAANDLDAQLIHEAAIGRIAGDQLLKLETLGLTEEEAEDRILKGFLA
;
A
#
# COMPACT_ATOMS: atom_id res chain seq x y z
N MET A 1 -6.21 -22.26 -17.12
CA MET A 1 -5.80 -21.73 -15.81
C MET A 1 -4.53 -22.46 -15.43
N SER A 2 -3.44 -21.77 -15.15
CA SER A 2 -2.24 -22.38 -14.60
C SER A 2 -2.56 -22.95 -13.21
N GLU A 3 -2.21 -24.21 -12.94
CA GLU A 3 -2.35 -24.76 -11.59
C GLU A 3 -1.47 -23.96 -10.61
N LEU A 4 -2.05 -23.51 -9.51
CA LEU A 4 -1.32 -22.86 -8.44
C LEU A 4 -0.54 -23.94 -7.65
N ASN A 5 0.75 -23.73 -7.48
CA ASN A 5 1.59 -24.61 -6.67
C ASN A 5 1.61 -24.19 -5.20
N ARG A 6 2.39 -24.89 -4.36
CA ARG A 6 2.47 -24.61 -2.93
C ARG A 6 3.06 -23.21 -2.60
N VAL A 7 4.01 -22.74 -3.40
CA VAL A 7 4.61 -21.41 -3.23
C VAL A 7 3.58 -20.34 -3.57
N ASP A 8 2.87 -20.52 -4.70
CA ASP A 8 1.80 -19.60 -5.11
C ASP A 8 0.73 -19.44 -4.03
N THR A 9 0.26 -20.57 -3.46
CA THR A 9 -0.79 -20.55 -2.43
C THR A 9 -0.31 -19.89 -1.13
N ALA A 10 0.94 -20.13 -0.74
CA ALA A 10 1.54 -19.47 0.43
C ALA A 10 1.65 -17.96 0.25
N LEU A 11 2.11 -17.50 -0.93
CA LEU A 11 2.15 -16.06 -1.24
C LEU A 11 0.74 -15.45 -1.22
N LEU A 12 -0.26 -16.08 -1.86
CA LEU A 12 -1.63 -15.60 -1.89
C LEU A 12 -2.24 -15.47 -0.49
N GLU A 13 -1.91 -16.38 0.42
CA GLU A 13 -2.35 -16.28 1.81
C GLU A 13 -1.72 -15.07 2.52
N VAL A 14 -0.42 -14.84 2.34
CA VAL A 14 0.31 -13.72 2.96
C VAL A 14 -0.20 -12.37 2.44
N ILE A 15 -0.30 -12.21 1.11
CA ILE A 15 -0.57 -10.90 0.49
C ILE A 15 -2.07 -10.58 0.39
N ALA A 16 -2.94 -11.57 0.31
CA ALA A 16 -4.37 -11.37 0.07
C ALA A 16 -5.31 -12.16 1.01
N GLY A 17 -4.77 -12.95 1.94
CA GLY A 17 -5.57 -13.77 2.84
C GLY A 17 -6.34 -14.91 2.14
N MET A 18 -5.95 -15.26 0.91
CA MET A 18 -6.60 -16.29 0.10
C MET A 18 -6.08 -17.68 0.49
N LYS A 19 -6.84 -18.43 1.27
CA LYS A 19 -6.50 -19.81 1.64
C LYS A 19 -6.68 -20.74 0.45
N ASP A 20 -5.64 -21.52 0.13
CA ASP A 20 -5.61 -22.43 -1.03
C ASP A 20 -5.99 -21.74 -2.35
N GLY A 21 -5.64 -20.45 -2.50
CA GLY A 21 -5.99 -19.64 -3.68
C GLY A 21 -7.48 -19.36 -3.85
N LYS A 22 -8.28 -19.51 -2.78
CA LYS A 22 -9.73 -19.30 -2.78
C LYS A 22 -10.13 -18.15 -1.88
N THR A 23 -11.17 -17.45 -2.28
CA THR A 23 -11.81 -16.38 -1.50
C THR A 23 -13.30 -16.31 -1.87
N GLU A 24 -14.07 -15.64 -1.03
CA GLU A 24 -15.45 -15.25 -1.36
C GLU A 24 -15.43 -13.92 -2.15
N GLY A 25 -16.46 -13.69 -2.98
CA GLY A 25 -16.58 -12.49 -3.80
C GLY A 25 -15.82 -12.55 -5.12
N ALA A 26 -15.65 -11.37 -5.73
CA ALA A 26 -14.94 -11.24 -7.00
C ALA A 26 -13.44 -11.34 -6.80
N PHE A 27 -12.73 -11.94 -7.74
CA PHE A 27 -11.27 -11.94 -7.70
C PHE A 27 -10.63 -12.04 -9.08
N ASN A 28 -9.38 -11.59 -9.18
CA ASN A 28 -8.49 -11.84 -10.30
C ASN A 28 -7.08 -12.13 -9.81
N ILE A 29 -6.63 -13.36 -9.89
CA ILE A 29 -5.26 -13.76 -9.58
C ILE A 29 -4.41 -13.58 -10.83
N ARG A 30 -3.37 -12.74 -10.73
CA ARG A 30 -2.34 -12.60 -11.75
C ARG A 30 -1.09 -13.37 -11.30
N LYS A 31 -0.57 -14.20 -12.19
CA LYS A 31 0.67 -14.97 -11.96
C LYS A 31 1.55 -14.87 -13.19
N ASP A 32 2.82 -14.47 -13.00
CA ASP A 32 3.85 -14.47 -14.02
C ASP A 32 3.33 -13.91 -15.36
N SER A 33 2.81 -12.68 -15.33
CA SER A 33 2.17 -11.95 -16.45
C SER A 33 0.88 -12.56 -17.00
N GLY A 34 0.39 -13.69 -16.46
CA GLY A 34 -0.83 -14.37 -16.88
C GLY A 34 -2.00 -14.21 -15.89
N CYS A 35 -3.22 -14.54 -16.35
CA CYS A 35 -4.38 -14.69 -15.47
C CYS A 35 -4.47 -16.14 -14.99
N ALA A 36 -4.22 -16.38 -13.70
CA ALA A 36 -4.31 -17.70 -13.09
C ALA A 36 -5.75 -18.05 -12.67
N GLY A 37 -6.55 -17.05 -12.36
CA GLY A 37 -7.97 -17.25 -12.03
C GLY A 37 -8.74 -15.95 -12.00
N ARG A 38 -10.02 -15.98 -12.36
CA ARG A 38 -10.92 -14.83 -12.28
C ARG A 38 -12.34 -15.28 -12.01
N VAL A 39 -13.01 -14.56 -11.09
CA VAL A 39 -14.44 -14.71 -10.82
C VAL A 39 -15.06 -13.32 -10.73
N ASN A 40 -16.16 -13.13 -11.46
CA ASN A 40 -17.04 -11.97 -11.34
C ASN A 40 -18.24 -12.32 -10.46
N THR A 41 -18.86 -11.30 -9.84
CA THR A 41 -20.14 -11.42 -9.15
C THR A 41 -21.21 -10.61 -9.90
N GLU A 42 -22.44 -10.61 -9.42
CA GLU A 42 -23.48 -9.72 -9.95
C GLU A 42 -23.16 -8.24 -9.72
N ASN A 43 -22.39 -7.93 -8.67
CA ASN A 43 -22.04 -6.58 -8.26
C ASN A 43 -20.67 -6.12 -8.81
N VAL A 44 -19.78 -7.05 -9.15
CA VAL A 44 -18.39 -6.75 -9.54
C VAL A 44 -18.04 -7.42 -10.85
N THR A 45 -17.73 -6.60 -11.84
CA THR A 45 -17.26 -7.05 -13.16
C THR A 45 -15.80 -6.73 -13.35
N ILE A 46 -14.99 -7.76 -13.65
CA ILE A 46 -13.57 -7.64 -13.94
C ILE A 46 -13.34 -8.01 -15.41
N THR A 47 -12.80 -7.06 -16.18
CA THR A 47 -12.52 -7.24 -17.61
C THR A 47 -11.04 -6.98 -17.90
N THR A 48 -10.48 -7.76 -18.84
CA THR A 48 -9.10 -7.51 -19.29
C THR A 48 -9.06 -6.30 -20.21
N LYS A 49 -8.10 -5.40 -20.00
CA LYS A 49 -7.85 -4.29 -20.92
C LYS A 49 -7.37 -4.80 -22.28
N THR A 50 -7.71 -4.08 -23.34
CA THR A 50 -7.35 -4.44 -24.72
C THR A 50 -6.17 -3.64 -25.28
N ASP A 51 -5.85 -2.51 -24.65
CA ASP A 51 -4.84 -1.55 -25.07
C ASP A 51 -3.50 -1.68 -24.35
N LYS A 52 -3.50 -2.26 -23.14
CA LYS A 52 -2.33 -2.41 -22.27
C LYS A 52 -2.53 -3.56 -21.27
N PRO A 53 -1.45 -4.10 -20.68
CA PRO A 53 -1.59 -5.11 -19.63
C PRO A 53 -2.39 -4.58 -18.43
N GLY A 54 -3.40 -5.31 -17.97
CA GLY A 54 -4.20 -4.91 -16.82
C GLY A 54 -5.67 -5.26 -16.94
N ILE A 55 -6.45 -4.72 -16.00
CA ILE A 55 -7.88 -4.99 -15.86
C ILE A 55 -8.67 -3.73 -15.51
N ASP A 56 -9.93 -3.71 -15.93
CA ASP A 56 -10.94 -2.79 -15.42
C ASP A 56 -11.83 -3.53 -14.42
N ILE A 57 -12.04 -2.93 -13.25
CA ILE A 57 -12.88 -3.46 -12.18
C ILE A 57 -14.02 -2.47 -11.95
N ARG A 58 -15.26 -2.92 -12.14
CA ARG A 58 -16.46 -2.09 -12.02
C ARG A 58 -17.36 -2.62 -10.92
N PHE A 59 -17.67 -1.76 -9.95
CA PHE A 59 -18.62 -2.00 -8.88
C PHE A 59 -19.92 -1.26 -9.20
N VAL A 60 -21.04 -1.96 -9.12
CA VAL A 60 -22.35 -1.34 -9.38
C VAL A 60 -22.72 -0.33 -8.27
N PRO A 61 -23.50 0.72 -8.57
CA PRO A 61 -23.94 1.68 -7.56
C PRO A 61 -24.66 1.00 -6.39
N GLY A 62 -24.39 1.48 -5.17
CA GLY A 62 -25.03 1.02 -3.94
C GLY A 62 -24.67 -0.39 -3.48
N CYS A 63 -23.77 -1.10 -4.17
CA CYS A 63 -23.38 -2.45 -3.79
C CYS A 63 -22.53 -2.48 -2.51
N LYS A 64 -22.51 -3.65 -1.85
CA LYS A 64 -21.55 -3.99 -0.81
C LYS A 64 -20.87 -5.28 -1.22
N ASP A 65 -19.58 -5.22 -1.48
CA ASP A 65 -18.85 -6.38 -1.98
C ASP A 65 -17.35 -6.29 -1.66
N THR A 66 -16.66 -7.43 -1.81
CA THR A 66 -15.21 -7.53 -1.65
C THR A 66 -14.59 -8.04 -2.95
N CYS A 67 -13.49 -7.42 -3.38
CA CYS A 67 -12.74 -7.82 -4.56
C CYS A 67 -11.27 -8.05 -4.23
N HIS A 68 -10.71 -9.21 -4.62
CA HIS A 68 -9.31 -9.54 -4.44
C HIS A 68 -8.58 -9.48 -5.79
N ILE A 69 -7.47 -8.77 -5.85
CA ILE A 69 -6.64 -8.64 -7.06
C ILE A 69 -5.15 -8.90 -6.78
N PRO A 70 -4.80 -10.06 -6.22
CA PRO A 70 -3.40 -10.37 -5.95
C PRO A 70 -2.59 -10.60 -7.22
N VAL A 71 -1.30 -10.24 -7.12
CA VAL A 71 -0.28 -10.52 -8.12
C VAL A 71 0.84 -11.32 -7.48
N ILE A 72 1.24 -12.42 -8.12
CA ILE A 72 2.39 -13.23 -7.72
C ILE A 72 3.37 -13.37 -8.88
N ILE A 73 4.65 -13.18 -8.59
CA ILE A 73 5.77 -13.39 -9.51
C ILE A 73 6.65 -14.47 -8.92
N THR A 74 6.82 -15.57 -9.66
CA THR A 74 7.67 -16.69 -9.29
C THR A 74 8.74 -16.99 -10.35
N GLU A 75 8.67 -16.33 -11.50
CA GLU A 75 9.67 -16.40 -12.56
C GLU A 75 10.76 -15.34 -12.32
N SER A 76 12.02 -15.81 -12.16
CA SER A 76 13.17 -14.91 -11.99
C SER A 76 13.43 -14.11 -13.27
N GLY A 77 13.71 -12.82 -13.10
CA GLY A 77 13.96 -11.90 -14.22
C GLY A 77 12.70 -11.34 -14.88
N LEU A 78 11.51 -11.74 -14.44
CA LEU A 78 10.27 -11.17 -14.95
C LEU A 78 10.14 -9.71 -14.55
N ARG A 79 9.84 -8.85 -15.53
CA ARG A 79 9.55 -7.44 -15.33
C ARG A 79 8.24 -7.09 -16.02
N GLU A 80 7.30 -6.50 -15.26
CA GLU A 80 6.01 -6.13 -15.81
C GLU A 80 5.47 -4.82 -15.24
N THR A 81 4.73 -4.09 -16.07
CA THR A 81 3.89 -2.97 -15.64
C THR A 81 2.44 -3.32 -15.91
N VAL A 82 1.57 -3.18 -14.91
CA VAL A 82 0.17 -3.60 -14.96
C VAL A 82 -0.75 -2.45 -14.57
N TYR A 83 -1.76 -2.17 -15.38
CA TYR A 83 -2.68 -1.05 -15.20
C TYR A 83 -4.07 -1.56 -14.76
N ASN A 84 -4.50 -1.21 -13.56
CA ASN A 84 -5.78 -1.61 -13.01
C ASN A 84 -6.62 -0.37 -12.70
N ASP A 85 -7.75 -0.22 -13.38
CA ASP A 85 -8.67 0.88 -13.16
C ASP A 85 -9.91 0.40 -12.41
N PHE A 86 -10.22 1.06 -11.30
CA PHE A 86 -11.34 0.76 -10.41
C PHE A 86 -12.42 1.82 -10.57
N TYR A 87 -13.60 1.41 -10.99
CA TYR A 87 -14.76 2.26 -11.12
C TYR A 87 -15.75 1.88 -10.02
N VAL A 88 -15.85 2.69 -8.98
CA VAL A 88 -16.72 2.45 -7.85
C VAL A 88 -17.97 3.30 -8.01
N GLY A 89 -19.12 2.64 -8.17
CA GLY A 89 -20.41 3.31 -8.39
C GLY A 89 -20.87 4.15 -7.20
N GLU A 90 -21.74 5.12 -7.44
CA GLU A 90 -22.31 5.99 -6.40
C GLU A 90 -22.89 5.18 -5.24
N GLY A 91 -22.58 5.57 -4.00
CA GLY A 91 -23.09 4.96 -2.76
C GLY A 91 -22.63 3.53 -2.51
N ALA A 92 -21.73 2.97 -3.30
CA ALA A 92 -21.16 1.63 -3.06
C ALA A 92 -20.25 1.63 -1.80
N ASP A 93 -20.21 0.48 -1.11
CA ASP A 93 -19.38 0.27 0.10
C ASP A 93 -18.55 -1.00 -0.11
N VAL A 94 -17.29 -0.83 -0.50
CA VAL A 94 -16.51 -1.94 -1.05
C VAL A 94 -15.16 -2.09 -0.35
N VAL A 95 -14.70 -3.34 -0.28
CA VAL A 95 -13.36 -3.70 0.18
C VAL A 95 -12.56 -4.23 -1.01
N ILE A 96 -11.39 -3.65 -1.25
CA ILE A 96 -10.49 -4.06 -2.31
C ILE A 96 -9.18 -4.50 -1.67
N ILE A 97 -8.81 -5.76 -1.91
CA ILE A 97 -7.58 -6.35 -1.38
C ILE A 97 -6.63 -6.60 -2.55
N ALA A 98 -5.60 -5.77 -2.60
CA ALA A 98 -4.54 -5.85 -3.59
C ALA A 98 -3.24 -6.23 -2.89
N GLY A 99 -2.62 -7.31 -3.30
CA GLY A 99 -1.34 -7.72 -2.74
C GLY A 99 -0.40 -8.12 -3.85
N CYS A 100 0.87 -7.76 -3.73
CA CYS A 100 1.91 -8.17 -4.67
C CYS A 100 2.97 -8.97 -3.93
N GLY A 101 3.22 -10.20 -4.41
CA GLY A 101 4.22 -11.11 -3.86
C GLY A 101 5.24 -11.52 -4.91
N ILE A 102 6.54 -11.43 -4.58
CA ILE A 102 7.64 -11.92 -5.43
C ILE A 102 8.35 -13.03 -4.69
N HIS A 103 8.45 -14.23 -5.31
CA HIS A 103 9.30 -15.31 -4.87
C HIS A 103 10.41 -15.51 -5.90
N ASN A 104 11.61 -15.01 -5.61
CA ASN A 104 12.74 -15.04 -6.54
C ASN A 104 13.85 -15.96 -6.05
N CYS A 105 13.98 -17.14 -6.68
CA CYS A 105 15.05 -18.09 -6.42
C CYS A 105 16.19 -18.05 -7.47
N GLY A 106 16.16 -17.08 -8.38
CA GLY A 106 17.17 -16.94 -9.44
C GLY A 106 18.17 -15.81 -9.18
N SER A 107 18.93 -15.47 -10.20
CA SER A 107 19.97 -14.44 -10.17
C SER A 107 19.52 -13.09 -10.74
N ASP A 108 18.43 -13.08 -11.50
CA ASP A 108 17.96 -11.87 -12.18
C ASP A 108 16.92 -11.14 -11.36
N ALA A 109 16.89 -9.80 -11.49
CA ALA A 109 15.93 -9.00 -10.76
C ALA A 109 14.51 -9.17 -11.31
N SER A 110 13.56 -9.48 -10.41
CA SER A 110 12.13 -9.51 -10.70
C SER A 110 11.47 -8.19 -10.28
N GLU A 111 10.61 -7.63 -11.14
CA GLU A 111 10.02 -6.30 -10.95
C GLU A 111 8.53 -6.30 -11.28
N HIS A 112 7.73 -5.71 -10.39
CA HIS A 112 6.30 -5.48 -10.61
C HIS A 112 5.95 -4.02 -10.36
N ASP A 113 5.47 -3.35 -11.40
CA ASP A 113 4.99 -1.98 -11.36
C ASP A 113 3.47 -1.96 -11.52
N GLY A 114 2.75 -1.98 -10.40
CA GLY A 114 1.29 -1.83 -10.39
C GLY A 114 0.88 -0.37 -10.53
N VAL A 115 0.10 -0.04 -11.56
CA VAL A 115 -0.51 1.28 -11.71
C VAL A 115 -2.01 1.14 -11.46
N HIS A 116 -2.48 1.69 -10.34
CA HIS A 116 -3.86 1.61 -9.88
C HIS A 116 -4.53 2.97 -9.97
N THR A 117 -5.64 3.06 -10.71
CA THR A 117 -6.45 4.29 -10.78
C THR A 117 -7.84 4.03 -10.21
N PHE A 118 -8.24 4.82 -9.23
CA PHE A 118 -9.54 4.73 -8.57
C PHE A 118 -10.42 5.91 -8.96
N TYR A 119 -11.59 5.62 -9.50
CA TYR A 119 -12.68 6.56 -9.72
C TYR A 119 -13.78 6.23 -8.74
N VAL A 120 -13.87 6.98 -7.64
CA VAL A 120 -14.81 6.72 -6.54
C VAL A 120 -15.97 7.67 -6.65
N GLY A 121 -17.13 7.14 -6.99
CA GLY A 121 -18.37 7.89 -7.21
C GLY A 121 -18.93 8.52 -5.94
N LYS A 122 -19.91 9.40 -6.08
CA LYS A 122 -20.52 10.17 -4.99
C LYS A 122 -20.97 9.28 -3.83
N ASN A 123 -20.65 9.72 -2.61
CA ASN A 123 -21.02 9.02 -1.36
C ASN A 123 -20.55 7.55 -1.27
N ALA A 124 -19.69 7.10 -2.17
CA ALA A 124 -19.13 5.75 -2.11
C ALA A 124 -18.04 5.64 -1.05
N ARG A 125 -17.84 4.43 -0.52
CA ARG A 125 -16.85 4.12 0.48
C ARG A 125 -15.95 3.00 -0.03
N VAL A 126 -14.64 3.21 0.05
CA VAL A 126 -13.65 2.22 -0.35
C VAL A 126 -12.71 1.94 0.81
N LYS A 127 -12.57 0.67 1.17
CA LYS A 127 -11.44 0.20 1.97
C LYS A 127 -10.46 -0.52 1.04
N TYR A 128 -9.28 0.04 0.86
CA TYR A 128 -8.20 -0.51 0.05
C TYR A 128 -7.10 -1.06 0.95
N VAL A 129 -6.78 -2.33 0.80
CA VAL A 129 -5.71 -3.00 1.54
C VAL A 129 -4.65 -3.46 0.54
N GLU A 130 -3.43 -2.99 0.68
CA GLU A 130 -2.29 -3.35 -0.15
C GLU A 130 -1.16 -3.93 0.69
N LYS A 131 -0.67 -5.10 0.29
CA LYS A 131 0.49 -5.74 0.92
C LYS A 131 1.54 -6.06 -0.12
N HIS A 132 2.76 -5.60 0.13
CA HIS A 132 3.94 -5.96 -0.64
C HIS A 132 4.83 -6.91 0.15
N TYR A 133 5.17 -8.02 -0.46
CA TYR A 133 5.98 -9.05 0.17
C TYR A 133 6.95 -9.67 -0.84
N GLY A 134 8.20 -9.87 -0.43
CA GLY A 134 9.21 -10.56 -1.21
C GLY A 134 9.83 -11.68 -0.42
N GLU A 135 10.19 -12.76 -1.09
CA GLU A 135 10.93 -13.88 -0.54
C GLU A 135 11.75 -14.59 -1.63
N GLY A 136 12.49 -15.61 -1.24
CA GLY A 136 13.31 -16.43 -2.11
C GLY A 136 14.74 -16.47 -1.61
N ASP A 137 15.46 -17.51 -2.04
CA ASP A 137 16.87 -17.77 -1.69
C ASP A 137 17.84 -17.41 -2.82
N GLY A 138 17.34 -16.80 -3.90
CA GLY A 138 18.12 -16.31 -5.01
C GLY A 138 18.91 -15.04 -4.69
N ASN A 139 19.85 -14.70 -5.58
CA ASN A 139 20.63 -13.45 -5.50
C ASN A 139 19.96 -12.30 -6.31
N GLY A 140 18.91 -12.59 -7.04
CA GLY A 140 18.12 -11.61 -7.80
C GLY A 140 17.33 -10.69 -6.88
N LYS A 141 17.24 -9.42 -7.24
CA LYS A 141 16.51 -8.42 -6.46
C LYS A 141 15.00 -8.50 -6.67
N ASN A 142 14.25 -8.23 -5.62
CA ASN A 142 12.80 -8.04 -5.65
C ASN A 142 12.51 -6.53 -5.71
N VAL A 143 11.87 -6.07 -6.79
CA VAL A 143 11.60 -4.65 -7.03
C VAL A 143 10.09 -4.43 -7.22
N MET A 144 9.55 -3.42 -6.54
CA MET A 144 8.15 -3.01 -6.68
C MET A 144 8.02 -1.49 -6.71
N ASN A 145 7.51 -0.93 -7.81
CA ASN A 145 7.30 0.52 -7.97
C ASN A 145 5.81 0.84 -8.21
N PRO A 146 4.98 0.78 -7.17
CA PRO A 146 3.54 1.00 -7.32
C PRO A 146 3.23 2.49 -7.57
N THR A 147 2.28 2.73 -8.44
CA THR A 147 1.65 4.04 -8.66
C THR A 147 0.17 3.94 -8.34
N THR A 148 -0.35 4.83 -7.48
CA THR A 148 -1.77 4.88 -7.13
C THR A 148 -2.32 6.27 -7.37
N VAL A 149 -3.38 6.37 -8.18
CA VAL A 149 -4.09 7.62 -8.46
C VAL A 149 -5.54 7.48 -8.01
N VAL A 150 -6.05 8.43 -7.24
CA VAL A 150 -7.40 8.36 -6.67
C VAL A 150 -8.15 9.66 -6.95
N TYR A 151 -9.35 9.52 -7.48
CA TYR A 151 -10.32 10.61 -7.65
C TYR A 151 -11.53 10.33 -6.77
N LEU A 152 -11.74 11.15 -5.73
CA LEU A 152 -12.90 11.06 -4.86
C LEU A 152 -13.92 12.12 -5.24
N GLU A 153 -15.12 11.70 -5.64
CA GLU A 153 -16.24 12.60 -5.90
C GLU A 153 -16.85 13.13 -4.59
N GLU A 154 -17.87 13.96 -4.69
CA GLU A 154 -18.56 14.59 -3.55
C GLU A 154 -19.06 13.54 -2.52
N GLY A 155 -18.67 13.71 -1.26
CA GLY A 155 -19.03 12.82 -0.16
C GLY A 155 -18.39 11.43 -0.19
N ALA A 156 -17.51 11.15 -1.15
CA ALA A 156 -16.81 9.88 -1.23
C ALA A 156 -15.75 9.74 -0.12
N SER A 157 -15.50 8.50 0.31
CA SER A 157 -14.47 8.24 1.30
C SER A 157 -13.59 7.04 0.92
N MET A 158 -12.28 7.13 1.24
CA MET A 158 -11.34 6.05 1.04
C MET A 158 -10.43 5.85 2.23
N GLN A 159 -10.37 4.62 2.72
CA GLN A 159 -9.35 4.19 3.68
C GLN A 159 -8.34 3.32 2.95
N MET A 160 -7.06 3.68 3.02
CA MET A 160 -5.95 2.93 2.42
C MET A 160 -5.05 2.37 3.53
N ASP A 161 -4.94 1.05 3.59
CA ASP A 161 -4.02 0.34 4.47
C ASP A 161 -2.91 -0.30 3.64
N MET A 162 -1.73 0.32 3.62
CA MET A 162 -0.60 -0.12 2.81
C MET A 162 0.52 -0.65 3.71
N SER A 163 1.06 -1.82 3.39
CA SER A 163 2.14 -2.42 4.16
C SER A 163 3.21 -3.06 3.28
N GLN A 164 4.48 -2.81 3.63
CA GLN A 164 5.65 -3.44 3.06
C GLN A 164 6.62 -3.78 4.19
N ILE A 165 6.58 -5.04 4.65
CA ILE A 165 7.26 -5.45 5.90
C ILE A 165 8.38 -6.46 5.65
N GLY A 166 8.60 -6.92 4.41
CA GLY A 166 9.66 -7.89 4.16
C GLY A 166 9.99 -8.12 2.70
N GLY A 167 11.27 -8.40 2.46
CA GLY A 167 11.79 -9.01 1.25
C GLY A 167 11.76 -8.19 -0.04
N ILE A 168 11.47 -6.90 0.02
CA ILE A 168 11.55 -6.01 -1.15
C ILE A 168 12.85 -5.20 -1.07
N ASP A 169 13.73 -5.40 -2.06
CA ASP A 169 15.05 -4.76 -2.10
C ASP A 169 15.00 -3.29 -2.50
N SER A 170 14.09 -2.95 -3.41
CA SER A 170 13.89 -1.59 -3.87
C SER A 170 12.43 -1.29 -4.15
N THR A 171 11.94 -0.16 -3.66
CA THR A 171 10.60 0.34 -3.98
C THR A 171 10.61 1.84 -4.19
N ARG A 172 9.84 2.29 -5.17
CA ARG A 172 9.48 3.69 -5.36
C ARG A 172 7.97 3.79 -5.56
N ARG A 173 7.28 4.20 -4.51
CA ARG A 173 5.83 4.42 -4.49
C ARG A 173 5.51 5.85 -4.92
N ASP A 174 4.52 6.02 -5.80
CA ASP A 174 3.92 7.32 -6.12
C ASP A 174 2.40 7.25 -5.85
N THR A 175 1.88 8.07 -4.93
CA THR A 175 0.47 8.11 -4.58
C THR A 175 -0.08 9.52 -4.78
N ARG A 176 -1.14 9.67 -5.58
CA ARG A 176 -1.79 10.95 -5.86
C ARG A 176 -3.28 10.86 -5.65
N ILE A 177 -3.83 11.77 -4.85
CA ILE A 177 -5.24 11.77 -4.47
C ILE A 177 -5.84 13.15 -4.67
N ALA A 178 -6.96 13.22 -5.38
CA ALA A 178 -7.75 14.42 -5.54
C ALA A 178 -9.10 14.25 -4.81
N CYS A 179 -9.36 15.10 -3.82
CA CYS A 179 -10.55 15.07 -2.99
C CYS A 179 -11.55 16.13 -3.44
N GLY A 180 -12.75 15.71 -3.82
CA GLY A 180 -13.89 16.56 -4.09
C GLY A 180 -14.52 17.13 -2.81
N LYS A 181 -15.67 17.82 -2.96
CA LYS A 181 -16.41 18.38 -1.84
C LYS A 181 -16.86 17.30 -0.84
N ASP A 182 -16.71 17.60 0.47
CA ASP A 182 -17.07 16.69 1.57
C ASP A 182 -16.40 15.29 1.49
N ALA A 183 -15.37 15.12 0.63
CA ALA A 183 -14.64 13.84 0.52
C ALA A 183 -13.66 13.66 1.66
N ASP A 184 -13.40 12.39 2.02
CA ASP A 184 -12.51 12.03 3.13
C ASP A 184 -11.52 10.92 2.69
N VAL A 185 -10.23 11.11 2.96
CA VAL A 185 -9.22 10.08 2.75
C VAL A 185 -8.35 9.87 3.99
N VAL A 186 -8.19 8.60 4.36
CA VAL A 186 -7.27 8.19 5.42
C VAL A 186 -6.28 7.18 4.85
N ILE A 187 -5.00 7.47 4.96
CA ILE A 187 -3.92 6.59 4.50
C ILE A 187 -3.11 6.16 5.71
N THR A 188 -2.96 4.85 5.87
CA THR A 188 -2.03 4.25 6.82
C THR A 188 -0.97 3.48 6.06
N GLU A 189 0.29 3.91 6.16
CA GLU A 189 1.44 3.25 5.56
C GLU A 189 2.32 2.63 6.64
N ARG A 190 2.71 1.37 6.45
CA ARG A 190 3.64 0.65 7.33
C ARG A 190 4.79 0.11 6.51
N LEU A 191 5.99 0.56 6.84
CA LEU A 191 7.19 0.23 6.08
C LEU A 191 8.29 -0.29 7.00
N LEU A 192 8.84 -1.44 6.68
CA LEU A 192 10.07 -1.94 7.30
C LEU A 192 11.10 -2.22 6.21
N THR A 193 12.30 -1.70 6.39
CA THR A 193 13.46 -1.99 5.56
C THR A 193 14.63 -2.48 6.41
N HIS A 194 15.43 -3.38 5.86
CA HIS A 194 16.62 -3.93 6.51
C HIS A 194 17.73 -4.22 5.49
N GLY A 195 18.92 -4.62 5.97
CA GLY A 195 20.06 -4.86 5.10
C GLY A 195 20.39 -3.62 4.27
N SER A 196 20.48 -3.77 2.96
CA SER A 196 20.75 -2.68 2.00
C SER A 196 19.52 -2.21 1.23
N GLN A 197 18.33 -2.52 1.70
CA GLN A 197 17.06 -2.18 1.06
C GLN A 197 16.86 -0.68 0.93
N ARG A 198 16.13 -0.29 -0.10
CA ARG A 198 15.85 1.11 -0.40
C ARG A 198 14.35 1.32 -0.66
N ALA A 199 13.74 2.28 0.06
CA ALA A 199 12.36 2.62 -0.14
C ALA A 199 12.18 4.14 -0.28
N GLU A 200 11.48 4.55 -1.34
CA GLU A 200 11.06 5.93 -1.56
C GLU A 200 9.54 5.96 -1.70
N SER A 201 8.88 6.86 -0.98
CA SER A 201 7.43 7.07 -1.05
C SER A 201 7.15 8.55 -1.29
N ASP A 202 6.58 8.84 -2.45
CA ASP A 202 6.09 10.15 -2.84
C ASP A 202 4.56 10.12 -2.73
N MET A 203 3.98 11.08 -1.99
CA MET A 203 2.53 11.12 -1.76
C MET A 203 2.02 12.54 -1.89
N THR A 204 1.00 12.74 -2.73
CA THR A 204 0.35 14.04 -2.90
C THR A 204 -1.15 13.92 -2.66
N ILE A 205 -1.70 14.74 -1.77
CA ILE A 205 -3.13 14.86 -1.52
C ILE A 205 -3.57 16.28 -1.85
N GLU A 206 -4.45 16.42 -2.82
CA GLU A 206 -5.10 17.67 -3.20
C GLU A 206 -6.50 17.73 -2.62
N LEU A 207 -6.72 18.65 -1.69
CA LEU A 207 -8.00 18.92 -1.05
C LEU A 207 -8.69 20.05 -1.84
N ASN A 208 -9.37 19.66 -2.93
CA ASN A 208 -9.92 20.58 -3.92
C ASN A 208 -11.35 21.05 -3.60
N GLY A 209 -12.10 20.25 -2.83
CA GLY A 209 -13.49 20.57 -2.51
C GLY A 209 -13.66 21.10 -1.10
N GLU A 210 -14.71 21.92 -0.91
CA GLU A 210 -15.09 22.44 0.41
C GLU A 210 -15.36 21.29 1.39
N ASN A 211 -14.88 21.42 2.65
CA ASN A 211 -14.93 20.43 3.73
C ASN A 211 -14.21 19.11 3.45
N SER A 212 -13.40 19.03 2.40
CA SER A 212 -12.58 17.83 2.15
C SER A 212 -11.56 17.60 3.26
N ARG A 213 -11.24 16.33 3.53
CA ARG A 213 -10.31 15.92 4.58
C ARG A 213 -9.29 14.92 4.05
N GLY A 214 -8.04 15.09 4.50
CA GLY A 214 -6.96 14.16 4.18
C GLY A 214 -6.13 13.87 5.43
N ARG A 215 -5.95 12.58 5.75
CA ARG A 215 -5.10 12.16 6.85
C ARG A 215 -4.11 11.10 6.39
N VAL A 216 -2.84 11.33 6.69
CA VAL A 216 -1.76 10.36 6.46
C VAL A 216 -1.16 9.97 7.80
N ILE A 217 -1.00 8.66 8.01
CA ILE A 217 -0.28 8.08 9.15
C ILE A 217 0.79 7.16 8.56
N SER A 218 2.05 7.60 8.55
CA SER A 218 3.18 6.79 8.11
C SER A 218 3.98 6.33 9.32
N ARG A 219 4.13 5.00 9.45
CA ARG A 219 4.98 4.38 10.46
C ARG A 219 6.05 3.56 9.78
N SER A 220 7.30 3.87 10.04
CA SER A 220 8.40 3.19 9.38
C SER A 220 9.53 2.78 10.32
N VAL A 221 10.16 1.67 9.99
CA VAL A 221 11.34 1.15 10.68
C VAL A 221 12.43 0.89 9.65
N ALA A 222 13.62 1.42 9.90
CA ALA A 222 14.80 1.14 9.08
C ALA A 222 15.91 0.54 9.93
N LYS A 223 16.48 -0.58 9.47
CA LYS A 223 17.54 -1.35 10.13
C LYS A 223 18.76 -1.52 9.23
N ASN A 224 19.92 -1.79 9.84
CA ASN A 224 21.21 -2.03 9.18
C ASN A 224 21.65 -0.84 8.34
N ASP A 225 21.91 -1.02 7.03
CA ASP A 225 22.34 0.04 6.10
C ASP A 225 21.19 0.54 5.19
N SER A 226 19.94 0.18 5.53
CA SER A 226 18.79 0.50 4.69
C SER A 226 18.49 2.01 4.63
N VAL A 227 17.83 2.43 3.55
CA VAL A 227 17.54 3.85 3.31
C VAL A 227 16.06 4.02 2.99
N GLN A 228 15.43 4.96 3.69
CA GLN A 228 14.05 5.37 3.41
C GLN A 228 13.96 6.86 3.14
N VAL A 229 13.14 7.24 2.16
CA VAL A 229 12.80 8.65 1.88
C VAL A 229 11.29 8.77 1.73
N PHE A 230 10.68 9.62 2.54
CA PHE A 230 9.25 9.91 2.49
C PHE A 230 9.01 11.39 2.16
N ARG A 231 8.21 11.67 1.12
CA ARG A 231 7.90 13.02 0.64
C ARG A 231 6.39 13.21 0.56
N PRO A 232 5.71 13.44 1.70
CA PRO A 232 4.30 13.76 1.71
C PRO A 232 4.07 15.22 1.34
N CYS A 233 3.12 15.47 0.46
CA CYS A 233 2.65 16.79 0.05
C CYS A 233 1.14 16.89 0.25
N VAL A 234 0.66 17.90 0.97
CA VAL A 234 -0.77 18.19 1.10
C VAL A 234 -1.07 19.60 0.62
N VAL A 235 -1.99 19.71 -0.33
CA VAL A 235 -2.39 20.98 -0.96
C VAL A 235 -3.84 21.25 -0.61
N GLY A 236 -4.11 22.35 0.11
CA GLY A 236 -5.45 22.81 0.45
C GLY A 236 -5.92 23.92 -0.51
N ASN A 237 -6.80 23.57 -1.44
CA ASN A 237 -7.32 24.48 -2.47
C ASN A 237 -8.71 25.05 -2.13
N ALA A 238 -9.29 24.66 -1.01
CA ALA A 238 -10.58 25.11 -0.49
C ALA A 238 -10.54 25.08 1.04
N LYS A 239 -11.65 25.49 1.70
CA LYS A 239 -11.84 25.25 3.12
C LYS A 239 -11.79 23.76 3.41
N CYS A 240 -10.67 23.27 3.97
CA CYS A 240 -10.36 21.85 4.11
C CYS A 240 -9.52 21.58 5.36
N PHE A 241 -9.33 20.30 5.66
CA PHE A 241 -8.46 19.86 6.75
C PHE A 241 -7.49 18.77 6.27
N GLY A 242 -6.18 19.01 6.44
CA GLY A 242 -5.14 18.05 6.12
C GLY A 242 -4.24 17.78 7.33
N HIS A 243 -3.94 16.50 7.60
CA HIS A 243 -3.03 16.11 8.68
C HIS A 243 -2.09 14.99 8.22
N VAL A 244 -0.80 15.23 8.31
CA VAL A 244 0.24 14.25 8.01
C VAL A 244 1.02 13.95 9.28
N GLN A 245 1.06 12.70 9.68
CA GLN A 245 1.85 12.18 10.79
C GLN A 245 2.88 11.18 10.28
N CYS A 246 4.17 11.42 10.57
CA CYS A 246 5.27 10.58 10.14
C CYS A 246 6.09 10.15 11.35
N ASP A 247 5.92 8.92 11.80
CA ASP A 247 6.69 8.38 12.93
C ASP A 247 7.65 7.30 12.42
N SER A 248 8.92 7.39 12.83
CA SER A 248 9.94 6.47 12.33
C SER A 248 10.93 6.05 13.41
N ILE A 249 11.33 4.78 13.38
CA ILE A 249 12.38 4.21 14.22
C ILE A 249 13.59 3.90 13.33
N ILE A 250 14.75 4.45 13.73
CA ILE A 250 16.04 4.17 13.09
C ILE A 250 16.85 3.25 13.99
N MET A 251 17.42 2.21 13.41
CA MET A 251 18.35 1.28 14.06
C MET A 251 19.63 1.15 13.23
N ASP A 252 20.72 0.79 13.89
CA ASP A 252 22.05 0.59 13.29
C ASP A 252 22.52 1.82 12.51
N GLU A 253 22.98 1.65 11.26
CA GLU A 253 23.46 2.70 10.36
C GLU A 253 22.41 3.13 9.32
N ALA A 254 21.14 2.71 9.51
CA ALA A 254 20.05 3.04 8.61
C ALA A 254 19.83 4.56 8.50
N LYS A 255 19.23 4.98 7.40
CA LYS A 255 18.95 6.39 7.12
C LYS A 255 17.48 6.58 6.75
N ILE A 256 16.82 7.50 7.46
CA ILE A 256 15.46 7.93 7.15
C ILE A 256 15.46 9.44 6.89
N ARG A 257 14.81 9.84 5.81
CA ARG A 257 14.59 11.24 5.47
C ARG A 257 13.12 11.47 5.21
N SER A 258 12.49 12.35 6.00
CA SER A 258 11.16 12.88 5.74
C SER A 258 11.27 14.30 5.20
N VAL A 259 10.58 14.59 4.08
CA VAL A 259 10.59 15.89 3.41
C VAL A 259 9.13 16.31 3.18
N PRO A 260 8.45 16.79 4.22
CA PRO A 260 7.05 17.18 4.10
C PRO A 260 6.89 18.51 3.36
N GLU A 261 5.79 18.62 2.62
CA GLU A 261 5.35 19.85 1.98
C GLU A 261 3.87 20.08 2.29
N ILE A 262 3.53 21.30 2.70
CA ILE A 262 2.14 21.74 2.86
C ILE A 262 1.95 23.06 2.14
N ALA A 263 0.89 23.16 1.31
CA ALA A 263 0.53 24.35 0.57
C ALA A 263 -0.94 24.73 0.84
N ALA A 264 -1.19 25.82 1.55
CA ALA A 264 -2.52 26.35 1.81
C ALA A 264 -2.82 27.47 0.80
N ASN A 265 -3.65 27.16 -0.19
CA ASN A 265 -4.04 28.08 -1.25
C ASN A 265 -5.37 28.81 -0.93
N ASP A 266 -6.09 28.35 0.09
CA ASP A 266 -7.32 28.95 0.59
C ASP A 266 -7.12 29.43 2.03
N LEU A 267 -7.78 30.55 2.41
CA LEU A 267 -7.65 31.18 3.72
C LEU A 267 -8.21 30.30 4.88
N ASP A 268 -9.16 29.45 4.57
CA ASP A 268 -9.79 28.53 5.53
C ASP A 268 -9.20 27.11 5.47
N ALA A 269 -8.13 26.89 4.69
CA ALA A 269 -7.41 25.63 4.68
C ALA A 269 -6.61 25.44 5.98
N GLN A 270 -6.83 24.33 6.68
CA GLN A 270 -6.11 23.94 7.89
C GLN A 270 -5.24 22.72 7.60
N LEU A 271 -3.93 22.91 7.56
CA LEU A 271 -2.97 21.85 7.23
C LEU A 271 -1.96 21.69 8.37
N ILE A 272 -1.78 20.46 8.83
CA ILE A 272 -0.89 20.13 9.94
C ILE A 272 0.07 19.04 9.48
N HIS A 273 1.34 19.18 9.84
CA HIS A 273 2.34 18.14 9.70
C HIS A 273 3.04 17.91 11.04
N GLU A 274 3.15 16.61 11.42
CA GLU A 274 3.89 16.14 12.60
C GLU A 274 4.89 15.07 12.17
N ALA A 275 6.11 15.11 12.69
CA ALA A 275 7.12 14.09 12.40
C ALA A 275 7.94 13.78 13.65
N ALA A 276 8.15 12.50 13.91
CA ALA A 276 9.07 12.02 14.91
C ALA A 276 9.99 10.95 14.30
N ILE A 277 11.28 11.18 14.34
CA ILE A 277 12.29 10.22 13.91
C ILE A 277 13.24 9.99 15.09
N GLY A 278 13.32 8.75 15.57
CA GLY A 278 14.12 8.45 16.75
C GLY A 278 14.62 7.01 16.78
N ARG A 279 15.29 6.67 17.88
CA ARG A 279 15.70 5.30 18.22
C ARG A 279 14.80 4.76 19.32
N ILE A 280 14.77 3.45 19.49
CA ILE A 280 14.13 2.85 20.65
C ILE A 280 14.84 3.37 21.91
N ALA A 281 14.07 3.85 22.88
CA ALA A 281 14.63 4.34 24.13
C ALA A 281 15.17 3.17 24.98
N GLY A 282 16.37 3.30 25.52
CA GLY A 282 17.02 2.24 26.30
C GLY A 282 16.25 1.82 27.56
N ASP A 283 15.50 2.73 28.15
CA ASP A 283 14.62 2.41 29.30
C ASP A 283 13.41 1.56 28.90
N GLN A 284 12.93 1.65 27.67
CA GLN A 284 11.89 0.76 27.15
C GLN A 284 12.42 -0.67 26.96
N LEU A 285 13.63 -0.82 26.40
CA LEU A 285 14.30 -2.10 26.26
C LEU A 285 14.55 -2.72 27.65
N LEU A 286 15.20 -1.97 28.54
CA LEU A 286 15.49 -2.42 29.90
C LEU A 286 14.25 -2.89 30.65
N LYS A 287 13.13 -2.18 30.48
CA LYS A 287 11.86 -2.58 31.12
C LYS A 287 11.37 -3.94 30.61
N LEU A 288 11.48 -4.23 29.33
CA LEU A 288 11.09 -5.52 28.76
C LEU A 288 12.06 -6.62 29.15
N GLU A 289 13.36 -6.33 29.22
CA GLU A 289 14.39 -7.26 29.72
C GLU A 289 14.14 -7.64 31.20
N THR A 290 13.73 -6.70 32.05
CA THR A 290 13.35 -7.00 33.43
C THR A 290 12.14 -7.92 33.55
N LEU A 291 11.33 -8.05 32.49
CA LEU A 291 10.23 -9.00 32.38
C LEU A 291 10.67 -10.36 31.81
N GLY A 292 11.98 -10.56 31.54
CA GLY A 292 12.56 -11.82 31.12
C GLY A 292 12.73 -12.00 29.61
N LEU A 293 12.56 -10.94 28.82
CA LEU A 293 12.86 -10.98 27.38
C LEU A 293 14.36 -10.76 27.15
N THR A 294 14.90 -11.35 26.09
CA THR A 294 16.22 -10.95 25.58
C THR A 294 16.12 -9.59 24.92
N GLU A 295 17.25 -8.91 24.70
CA GLU A 295 17.30 -7.63 23.99
C GLU A 295 16.63 -7.72 22.61
N GLU A 296 16.95 -8.78 21.84
CA GLU A 296 16.36 -9.03 20.51
C GLU A 296 14.84 -9.24 20.57
N GLU A 297 14.34 -10.01 21.56
CA GLU A 297 12.91 -10.22 21.76
C GLU A 297 12.20 -8.93 22.17
N ALA A 298 12.85 -8.09 22.98
CA ALA A 298 12.32 -6.80 23.41
C ALA A 298 12.21 -5.84 22.23
N GLU A 299 13.27 -5.73 21.40
CA GLU A 299 13.24 -4.96 20.16
C GLU A 299 12.12 -5.41 19.22
N ASP A 300 12.06 -6.71 18.91
CA ASP A 300 11.04 -7.28 18.03
C ASP A 300 9.62 -6.97 18.52
N ARG A 301 9.40 -7.06 19.83
CA ARG A 301 8.11 -6.74 20.45
C ARG A 301 7.73 -5.27 20.30
N ILE A 302 8.69 -4.35 20.49
CA ILE A 302 8.47 -2.91 20.32
C ILE A 302 8.17 -2.60 18.84
N LEU A 303 8.97 -3.14 17.91
CA LEU A 303 8.80 -2.90 16.49
C LEU A 303 7.46 -3.43 15.95
N LYS A 304 7.05 -4.64 16.38
CA LYS A 304 5.73 -5.19 16.04
C LYS A 304 4.59 -4.32 16.58
N GLY A 305 4.71 -3.83 17.82
CA GLY A 305 3.72 -2.92 18.39
C GLY A 305 3.68 -1.56 17.69
N PHE A 306 4.82 -1.06 17.25
CA PHE A 306 4.91 0.21 16.52
C PHE A 306 4.31 0.14 15.12
N LEU A 307 4.49 -0.99 14.43
CA LEU A 307 3.97 -1.23 13.08
C LEU A 307 2.53 -1.84 13.07
N ALA A 308 1.92 -2.08 14.21
CA ALA A 308 0.58 -2.64 14.33
C ALA A 308 -0.56 -1.71 13.84
#